data_391f3e900139bf7893c452ea7b29119e
#
_entry.id   391f3e900139bf7893c452ea7b29119e
#
_cell.length_a   1.000
_cell.length_b   1.000
_cell.length_c   1.000
_cell.angle_alpha   90.00
_cell.angle_beta   90.00
_cell.angle_gamma   90.00
#
_symmetry.space_group_name_H-M   'P 1'
#
loop_
_entity.id
_entity.type
_entity.pdbx_description
1 polymer ?
#
loop_
_entity_poly.entity_id
_entity_poly.type
_entity_poly.pdbx_seq_one_letter_code
_entity_poly.pdbx_strand_id
1 'polypeptide(L)'
;MNTIKRILAVIDPTKDDQHGLARSVELAKKSGATITAFMTVYDFSYEMTTMLSGDEREAMREAVLKDRELWLNDLVSPYNNLNIETLVVWHNRPYEAIIETVIDQNYDLVIKSTHQHGALKSVIFTPTDWHLVRKCPTPVLFVKEMAWPENGNILAAVNAVSENDQHIALNKRIIKDAQFLCELANAKLNLVNAYPATPINIAIEIPEFNPSLYNESVKKHHIESTNALATEFTLTNEQCFIEEG
;
A
#
# COMPACT_ATOMS: atom_id res chain seq x y z
N MET A 1 8.67 8.65 -6.17
CA MET A 1 8.53 9.48 -4.93
C MET A 1 9.92 9.99 -4.57
N ASN A 2 10.15 11.28 -4.52
CA ASN A 2 11.47 11.79 -4.14
C ASN A 2 11.50 12.28 -2.68
N THR A 3 10.35 12.44 -2.07
CA THR A 3 10.16 12.84 -0.68
C THR A 3 8.79 12.41 -0.20
N ILE A 4 8.66 12.04 1.07
CA ILE A 4 7.39 11.89 1.77
C ILE A 4 7.28 13.08 2.71
N LYS A 5 6.27 13.93 2.50
CA LYS A 5 6.00 15.11 3.35
C LYS A 5 4.76 14.93 4.21
N ARG A 6 3.74 14.23 3.69
CA ARG A 6 2.46 14.02 4.35
C ARG A 6 2.05 12.56 4.30
N ILE A 7 1.83 11.96 5.46
CA ILE A 7 1.42 10.56 5.63
C ILE A 7 0.00 10.54 6.19
N LEU A 8 -0.91 9.80 5.53
CA LEU A 8 -2.21 9.47 6.07
C LEU A 8 -2.14 8.09 6.74
N ALA A 9 -2.13 8.05 8.06
CA ALA A 9 -2.12 6.83 8.87
C ALA A 9 -3.55 6.40 9.18
N VAL A 10 -4.04 5.34 8.53
CA VAL A 10 -5.40 4.83 8.75
C VAL A 10 -5.45 4.01 10.03
N ILE A 11 -6.26 4.47 10.98
CA ILE A 11 -6.44 3.87 12.31
C ILE A 11 -7.63 2.94 12.29
N ASP A 12 -7.48 1.76 12.89
CA ASP A 12 -8.55 0.79 13.10
C ASP A 12 -8.99 0.83 14.58
N PRO A 13 -10.15 1.40 14.92
CA PRO A 13 -10.60 1.52 16.31
C PRO A 13 -10.93 0.17 16.97
N THR A 14 -10.93 -0.93 16.20
CA THR A 14 -11.20 -2.28 16.72
C THR A 14 -9.95 -2.99 17.19
N LYS A 15 -8.77 -2.38 17.04
CA LYS A 15 -7.47 -2.94 17.38
C LYS A 15 -6.76 -2.12 18.45
N ASP A 16 -6.20 -2.80 19.44
CA ASP A 16 -5.35 -2.17 20.44
C ASP A 16 -3.99 -1.77 19.84
N ASP A 17 -3.40 -2.64 19.02
CA ASP A 17 -2.13 -2.41 18.36
C ASP A 17 -2.31 -1.72 16.99
N GLN A 18 -1.76 -0.53 16.87
CA GLN A 18 -1.82 0.29 15.66
C GLN A 18 -0.51 0.22 14.86
N HIS A 19 -0.24 -0.93 14.22
CA HIS A 19 1.01 -1.14 13.46
C HIS A 19 1.19 -0.13 12.32
N GLY A 20 0.09 0.31 11.69
CA GLY A 20 0.12 1.36 10.66
C GLY A 20 0.61 2.69 11.22
N LEU A 21 0.14 3.10 12.41
CA LEU A 21 0.60 4.31 13.07
C LEU A 21 2.08 4.19 13.48
N ALA A 22 2.48 3.06 14.08
CA ALA A 22 3.87 2.81 14.46
C ALA A 22 4.81 2.91 13.26
N ARG A 23 4.43 2.37 12.11
CA ARG A 23 5.18 2.48 10.85
C ARG A 23 5.21 3.92 10.32
N SER A 24 4.11 4.64 10.43
CA SER A 24 4.04 6.06 10.05
C SER A 24 5.01 6.90 10.88
N VAL A 25 5.08 6.64 12.18
CA VAL A 25 6.01 7.28 13.12
C VAL A 25 7.47 6.97 12.75
N GLU A 26 7.79 5.72 12.42
CA GLU A 26 9.14 5.33 11.99
C GLU A 26 9.57 6.06 10.72
N LEU A 27 8.69 6.10 9.71
CA LEU A 27 8.98 6.78 8.45
C LEU A 27 9.06 8.30 8.63
N ALA A 28 8.18 8.89 9.44
CA ALA A 28 8.20 10.32 9.70
C ALA A 28 9.47 10.77 10.45
N LYS A 29 9.98 9.97 11.38
CA LYS A 29 11.28 10.25 12.04
C LYS A 29 12.44 10.32 11.07
N LYS A 30 12.40 9.55 9.98
CA LYS A 30 13.45 9.51 8.97
C LYS A 30 13.28 10.53 7.85
N SER A 31 12.03 10.81 7.46
CA SER A 31 11.70 11.71 6.34
C SER A 31 11.39 13.15 6.74
N GLY A 32 11.05 13.40 8.02
CA GLY A 32 10.52 14.68 8.48
C GLY A 32 9.05 14.93 8.07
N ALA A 33 8.33 13.89 7.67
CA ALA A 33 6.94 13.99 7.24
C ALA A 33 6.01 14.34 8.41
N THR A 34 4.92 15.05 8.12
CA THR A 34 3.77 15.18 9.00
C THR A 34 2.88 13.95 8.88
N ILE A 35 2.22 13.57 9.97
CA ILE A 35 1.30 12.44 10.02
C ILE A 35 -0.11 12.98 10.29
N THR A 36 -1.11 12.48 9.57
CA THR A 36 -2.51 12.60 9.97
C THR A 36 -3.00 11.22 10.37
N ALA A 37 -3.29 11.06 11.67
CA ALA A 37 -3.97 9.87 12.18
C ALA A 37 -5.45 9.98 11.79
N PHE A 38 -5.87 9.14 10.86
CA PHE A 38 -7.17 9.19 10.22
C PHE A 38 -8.06 8.04 10.64
N MET A 39 -9.29 8.33 11.00
CA MET A 39 -10.29 7.32 11.35
C MET A 39 -11.64 7.64 10.71
N THR A 40 -12.30 6.61 10.16
CA THR A 40 -13.71 6.71 9.79
C THR A 40 -14.59 6.10 10.85
N VAL A 41 -15.71 6.75 11.11
CA VAL A 41 -16.75 6.27 12.01
C VAL A 41 -18.07 6.27 11.29
N TYR A 42 -18.84 5.23 11.47
CA TYR A 42 -20.22 5.13 10.97
C TYR A 42 -21.00 4.14 11.83
N ASP A 43 -22.18 4.54 12.24
CA ASP A 43 -23.11 3.67 12.93
C ASP A 43 -24.52 3.83 12.30
N PHE A 44 -24.96 2.77 11.65
CA PHE A 44 -26.25 2.73 10.97
C PHE A 44 -27.44 2.91 11.93
N SER A 45 -27.29 2.60 13.22
CA SER A 45 -28.34 2.76 14.21
C SER A 45 -28.77 4.22 14.38
N TYR A 46 -27.87 5.18 14.15
CA TYR A 46 -28.19 6.61 14.18
C TYR A 46 -29.11 7.04 13.04
N GLU A 47 -29.04 6.40 11.88
CA GLU A 47 -29.94 6.68 10.76
C GLU A 47 -31.32 6.02 10.92
N MET A 48 -31.36 4.91 11.63
CA MET A 48 -32.58 4.11 11.84
C MET A 48 -33.50 4.65 12.95
N THR A 49 -33.04 5.61 13.74
CA THR A 49 -33.85 6.19 14.82
C THR A 49 -34.89 7.16 14.26
N THR A 50 -35.99 6.60 13.76
CA THR A 50 -37.13 7.37 13.23
C THR A 50 -37.85 8.23 14.29
N MET A 51 -37.54 8.02 15.57
CA MET A 51 -38.11 8.78 16.72
C MET A 51 -37.36 10.08 17.02
N LEU A 52 -36.14 10.25 16.48
CA LEU A 52 -35.35 11.46 16.74
C LEU A 52 -35.56 12.49 15.61
N SER A 53 -35.60 13.75 15.96
CA SER A 53 -35.53 14.86 15.03
C SER A 53 -34.17 14.90 14.28
N GLY A 54 -34.11 15.68 13.21
CA GLY A 54 -32.86 15.90 12.46
C GLY A 54 -31.74 16.46 13.36
N ASP A 55 -32.11 17.45 14.19
CA ASP A 55 -31.17 18.14 15.08
C ASP A 55 -30.63 17.20 16.19
N GLU A 56 -31.50 16.33 16.74
CA GLU A 56 -31.07 15.35 17.74
C GLU A 56 -30.12 14.32 17.16
N ARG A 57 -30.35 13.85 15.91
CA ARG A 57 -29.43 12.95 15.23
C ARG A 57 -28.07 13.60 14.95
N GLU A 58 -28.05 14.87 14.52
CA GLU A 58 -26.82 15.59 14.29
C GLU A 58 -26.03 15.82 15.58
N ALA A 59 -26.72 16.22 16.69
CA ALA A 59 -26.08 16.36 17.99
C ALA A 59 -25.45 15.02 18.48
N MET A 60 -26.13 13.89 18.25
CA MET A 60 -25.59 12.58 18.60
C MET A 60 -24.35 12.24 17.75
N ARG A 61 -24.41 12.52 16.46
CA ARG A 61 -23.28 12.32 15.53
C ARG A 61 -22.07 13.15 15.96
N GLU A 62 -22.26 14.44 16.25
CA GLU A 62 -21.21 15.33 16.74
C GLU A 62 -20.60 14.81 18.05
N ALA A 63 -21.43 14.31 18.98
CA ALA A 63 -20.95 13.73 20.23
C ALA A 63 -20.05 12.50 19.99
N VAL A 64 -20.44 11.62 19.06
CA VAL A 64 -19.62 10.45 18.69
C VAL A 64 -18.31 10.88 18.03
N LEU A 65 -18.34 11.82 17.10
CA LEU A 65 -17.14 12.34 16.47
C LEU A 65 -16.16 12.91 17.49
N LYS A 66 -16.68 13.72 18.42
CA LYS A 66 -15.87 14.31 19.50
C LYS A 66 -15.27 13.25 20.43
N ASP A 67 -16.03 12.22 20.80
CA ASP A 67 -15.51 11.11 21.61
C ASP A 67 -14.38 10.39 20.91
N ARG A 68 -14.52 10.14 19.60
CA ARG A 68 -13.49 9.49 18.79
C ARG A 68 -12.27 10.38 18.54
N GLU A 69 -12.45 11.68 18.43
CA GLU A 69 -11.34 12.64 18.38
C GLU A 69 -10.52 12.63 19.68
N LEU A 70 -11.18 12.61 20.82
CA LEU A 70 -10.50 12.51 22.12
C LEU A 70 -9.71 11.22 22.23
N TRP A 71 -10.33 10.08 21.90
CA TRP A 71 -9.64 8.78 21.87
C TRP A 71 -8.43 8.79 20.93
N LEU A 72 -8.57 9.37 19.74
CA LEU A 72 -7.50 9.43 18.75
C LEU A 72 -6.35 10.34 19.22
N ASN A 73 -6.67 11.45 19.88
CA ASN A 73 -5.68 12.35 20.48
C ASN A 73 -4.92 11.66 21.63
N ASP A 74 -5.58 10.86 22.45
CA ASP A 74 -4.93 10.06 23.49
C ASP A 74 -4.00 9.01 22.87
N LEU A 75 -4.43 8.35 21.79
CA LEU A 75 -3.63 7.37 21.07
C LEU A 75 -2.31 7.94 20.52
N VAL A 76 -2.34 9.17 19.99
CA VAL A 76 -1.15 9.81 19.41
C VAL A 76 -0.30 10.58 20.45
N SER A 77 -0.81 10.80 21.65
CA SER A 77 -0.16 11.60 22.69
C SER A 77 1.27 11.14 23.06
N PRO A 78 1.63 9.83 23.01
CA PRO A 78 3.00 9.38 23.25
C PRO A 78 4.03 9.88 22.21
N TYR A 79 3.57 10.36 21.05
CA TYR A 79 4.42 10.79 19.93
C TYR A 79 4.52 12.32 19.83
N ASN A 80 4.47 13.04 20.95
CA ASN A 80 4.45 14.51 21.05
C ASN A 80 5.68 15.22 20.46
N ASN A 81 6.74 14.49 20.13
CA ASN A 81 7.93 14.98 19.44
C ASN A 81 7.80 15.00 17.91
N LEU A 82 6.68 14.56 17.38
CA LEU A 82 6.36 14.56 15.94
C LEU A 82 5.15 15.45 15.67
N ASN A 83 5.05 15.95 14.45
CA ASN A 83 3.86 16.68 14.01
C ASN A 83 2.80 15.66 13.57
N ILE A 84 1.85 15.34 14.48
CA ILE A 84 0.75 14.43 14.21
C ILE A 84 -0.56 15.19 14.43
N GLU A 85 -1.36 15.24 13.38
CA GLU A 85 -2.73 15.75 13.37
C GLU A 85 -3.70 14.58 13.49
N THR A 86 -4.90 14.81 14.03
CA THR A 86 -5.97 13.81 14.11
C THR A 86 -7.14 14.23 13.25
N LEU A 87 -7.75 13.26 12.55
CA LEU A 87 -8.90 13.49 11.69
C LEU A 87 -9.90 12.34 11.81
N VAL A 88 -11.09 12.62 12.30
CA VAL A 88 -12.21 11.67 12.37
C VAL A 88 -13.28 12.10 11.37
N VAL A 89 -13.71 11.17 10.51
CA VAL A 89 -14.70 11.44 9.47
C VAL A 89 -15.88 10.50 9.63
N TRP A 90 -17.08 11.05 9.58
CA TRP A 90 -18.30 10.26 9.53
C TRP A 90 -18.59 9.81 8.11
N HIS A 91 -18.37 8.53 7.82
CA HIS A 91 -18.58 7.99 6.49
C HIS A 91 -18.83 6.47 6.53
N ASN A 92 -19.86 5.99 5.80
CA ASN A 92 -20.25 4.57 5.74
C ASN A 92 -19.33 3.70 4.86
N ARG A 93 -18.46 4.30 4.04
CA ARG A 93 -17.52 3.60 3.17
C ARG A 93 -16.10 4.08 3.42
N PRO A 94 -15.36 3.41 4.30
CA PRO A 94 -14.02 3.86 4.70
C PRO A 94 -13.07 4.15 3.55
N TYR A 95 -13.09 3.34 2.48
CA TYR A 95 -12.21 3.56 1.34
C TYR A 95 -12.51 4.85 0.56
N GLU A 96 -13.79 5.26 0.47
CA GLU A 96 -14.17 6.52 -0.18
C GLU A 96 -13.65 7.69 0.62
N ALA A 97 -13.91 7.71 1.93
CA ALA A 97 -13.41 8.76 2.82
C ALA A 97 -11.87 8.89 2.79
N ILE A 98 -11.15 7.77 2.75
CA ILE A 98 -9.68 7.78 2.62
C ILE A 98 -9.26 8.43 1.29
N ILE A 99 -9.87 8.02 0.17
CA ILE A 99 -9.52 8.53 -1.16
C ILE A 99 -9.84 10.02 -1.30
N GLU A 100 -11.03 10.45 -0.84
CA GLU A 100 -11.43 11.85 -0.82
C GLU A 100 -10.44 12.70 0.01
N THR A 101 -10.11 12.25 1.21
CA THR A 101 -9.13 12.92 2.08
C THR A 101 -7.75 13.03 1.41
N VAL A 102 -7.32 11.96 0.72
CA VAL A 102 -6.05 11.93 -0.01
C VAL A 102 -6.03 12.97 -1.14
N ILE A 103 -7.11 13.07 -1.90
CA ILE A 103 -7.23 14.02 -3.02
C ILE A 103 -7.27 15.45 -2.51
N ASP A 104 -8.13 15.73 -1.53
CA ASP A 104 -8.39 17.08 -1.04
C ASP A 104 -7.17 17.70 -0.34
N GLN A 105 -6.38 16.88 0.33
CA GLN A 105 -5.27 17.35 1.14
C GLN A 105 -3.89 16.98 0.60
N ASN A 106 -3.79 16.32 -0.57
CA ASN A 106 -2.55 15.98 -1.27
C ASN A 106 -1.55 15.19 -0.40
N TYR A 107 -1.94 14.02 0.10
CA TYR A 107 -1.04 13.12 0.81
C TYR A 107 -0.09 12.39 -0.15
N ASP A 108 1.15 12.16 0.32
CA ASP A 108 2.18 11.46 -0.45
C ASP A 108 2.13 9.94 -0.24
N LEU A 109 1.63 9.49 0.91
CA LEU A 109 1.58 8.08 1.30
C LEU A 109 0.40 7.81 2.22
N VAL A 110 -0.34 6.75 1.94
CA VAL A 110 -1.35 6.17 2.84
C VAL A 110 -0.74 4.94 3.51
N ILE A 111 -0.87 4.84 4.83
CA ILE A 111 -0.40 3.67 5.59
C ILE A 111 -1.57 3.04 6.32
N LYS A 112 -1.78 1.74 6.12
CA LYS A 112 -2.87 0.98 6.73
C LYS A 112 -2.38 -0.37 7.21
N SER A 113 -2.79 -0.76 8.43
CA SER A 113 -2.56 -2.13 8.93
C SER A 113 -3.39 -3.14 8.15
N THR A 114 -2.80 -4.32 7.88
CA THR A 114 -3.53 -5.46 7.33
C THR A 114 -4.04 -6.36 8.45
N HIS A 115 -5.13 -7.09 8.18
CA HIS A 115 -5.62 -8.09 9.11
C HIS A 115 -4.88 -9.42 8.92
N GLN A 116 -4.48 -10.07 10.03
CA GLN A 116 -4.03 -11.46 10.02
C GLN A 116 -5.14 -12.33 10.65
N HIS A 117 -5.48 -13.42 9.99
CA HIS A 117 -6.24 -14.48 10.64
C HIS A 117 -5.25 -15.50 11.20
N GLY A 118 -5.34 -15.78 12.51
CA GLY A 118 -4.37 -16.59 13.26
C GLY A 118 -4.14 -18.03 12.78
N ALA A 119 -4.96 -18.55 11.85
CA ALA A 119 -4.82 -19.88 11.26
C ALA A 119 -4.08 -19.88 9.90
N LEU A 120 -4.02 -18.77 9.21
CA LEU A 120 -3.38 -18.64 7.89
C LEU A 120 -2.31 -17.56 8.00
N LYS A 121 -1.04 -17.93 7.80
CA LYS A 121 0.09 -16.97 7.71
C LYS A 121 -0.02 -16.02 6.50
N SER A 122 -1.13 -16.06 5.76
CA SER A 122 -1.40 -15.23 4.59
C SER A 122 -2.05 -13.90 4.99
N VAL A 123 -1.68 -12.83 4.29
CA VAL A 123 -2.35 -11.53 4.39
C VAL A 123 -3.73 -11.66 3.77
N ILE A 124 -4.75 -11.30 4.52
CA ILE A 124 -6.11 -11.20 3.99
C ILE A 124 -6.41 -9.72 3.79
N PHE A 125 -6.62 -9.36 2.53
CA PHE A 125 -7.09 -8.03 2.17
C PHE A 125 -8.58 -7.90 2.45
N THR A 126 -8.96 -6.85 3.18
CA THR A 126 -10.36 -6.48 3.37
C THR A 126 -10.94 -5.88 2.07
N PRO A 127 -12.28 -5.76 1.92
CA PRO A 127 -12.87 -5.01 0.81
C PRO A 127 -12.30 -3.59 0.68
N THR A 128 -12.06 -2.91 1.79
CA THR A 128 -11.41 -1.58 1.81
C THR A 128 -10.01 -1.63 1.18
N ASP A 129 -9.19 -2.62 1.51
CA ASP A 129 -7.84 -2.75 0.98
C ASP A 129 -7.85 -2.93 -0.53
N TRP A 130 -8.74 -3.79 -1.06
CA TRP A 130 -8.91 -3.98 -2.49
C TRP A 130 -9.35 -2.71 -3.23
N HIS A 131 -10.23 -1.92 -2.62
CA HIS A 131 -10.63 -0.64 -3.19
C HIS A 131 -9.47 0.37 -3.20
N LEU A 132 -8.68 0.43 -2.14
CA LEU A 132 -7.50 1.29 -2.06
C LEU A 132 -6.46 0.92 -3.12
N VAL A 133 -6.13 -0.38 -3.28
CA VAL A 133 -5.19 -0.85 -4.31
C VAL A 133 -5.63 -0.42 -5.72
N ARG A 134 -6.93 -0.43 -5.99
CA ARG A 134 -7.46 -0.16 -7.34
C ARG A 134 -7.71 1.31 -7.63
N LYS A 135 -7.99 2.12 -6.62
CA LYS A 135 -8.57 3.46 -6.82
C LYS A 135 -7.78 4.59 -6.15
N CYS A 136 -6.92 4.28 -5.18
CA CYS A 136 -6.17 5.34 -4.50
C CYS A 136 -5.13 5.95 -5.45
N PRO A 137 -5.13 7.27 -5.66
CA PRO A 137 -4.18 7.93 -6.57
C PRO A 137 -2.78 8.04 -5.98
N THR A 138 -2.65 7.82 -4.67
CA THR A 138 -1.40 7.89 -3.90
C THR A 138 -0.95 6.48 -3.51
N PRO A 139 0.35 6.19 -3.42
CA PRO A 139 0.87 4.93 -2.93
C PRO A 139 0.27 4.52 -1.60
N VAL A 140 -0.07 3.24 -1.45
CA VAL A 140 -0.63 2.67 -0.23
C VAL A 140 0.32 1.62 0.32
N LEU A 141 0.77 1.82 1.56
CA LEU A 141 1.61 0.87 2.30
C LEU A 141 0.73 0.04 3.24
N PHE A 142 0.59 -1.24 2.94
CA PHE A 142 -0.08 -2.20 3.82
C PHE A 142 0.93 -2.79 4.80
N VAL A 143 0.70 -2.60 6.09
CA VAL A 143 1.62 -2.97 7.17
C VAL A 143 1.14 -4.22 7.89
N LYS A 144 2.05 -5.19 8.05
CA LYS A 144 1.89 -6.35 8.93
C LYS A 144 2.41 -6.05 10.34
N GLU A 145 2.10 -6.95 11.29
CA GLU A 145 2.54 -6.87 12.68
C GLU A 145 4.06 -6.94 12.88
N MET A 146 4.79 -7.35 11.85
CA MET A 146 6.24 -7.54 11.95
C MET A 146 7.02 -6.24 11.75
N ALA A 147 8.03 -6.02 12.57
CA ALA A 147 9.03 -4.98 12.32
C ALA A 147 9.81 -5.28 11.03
N TRP A 148 10.25 -4.22 10.34
CA TRP A 148 11.15 -4.40 9.21
C TRP A 148 12.53 -4.84 9.72
N PRO A 149 13.12 -5.87 9.10
CA PRO A 149 14.47 -6.29 9.48
C PRO A 149 15.49 -5.21 9.11
N GLU A 150 16.49 -5.03 9.94
CA GLU A 150 17.65 -4.22 9.57
C GLU A 150 18.34 -4.85 8.35
N ASN A 151 18.79 -4.01 7.41
CA ASN A 151 19.37 -4.44 6.13
C ASN A 151 18.46 -5.42 5.35
N GLY A 152 17.15 -5.23 5.44
CA GLY A 152 16.16 -6.04 4.73
C GLY A 152 16.24 -5.89 3.21
N ASN A 153 15.30 -6.55 2.53
CA ASN A 153 15.17 -6.48 1.08
C ASN A 153 13.82 -5.88 0.69
N ILE A 154 13.83 -4.96 -0.26
CA ILE A 154 12.64 -4.47 -0.95
C ILE A 154 12.61 -5.12 -2.32
N LEU A 155 11.51 -5.76 -2.65
CA LEU A 155 11.29 -6.41 -3.93
C LEU A 155 10.34 -5.56 -4.77
N ALA A 156 10.83 -4.98 -5.85
CA ALA A 156 10.05 -4.19 -6.79
C ALA A 156 9.55 -5.07 -7.95
N ALA A 157 8.23 -5.27 -8.03
CA ALA A 157 7.61 -6.01 -9.12
C ALA A 157 7.47 -5.12 -10.35
N VAL A 158 8.05 -5.55 -11.47
CA VAL A 158 8.06 -4.83 -12.75
C VAL A 158 7.59 -5.73 -13.89
N ASN A 159 7.06 -5.13 -14.97
CA ASN A 159 6.80 -5.79 -16.24
C ASN A 159 7.79 -5.26 -17.29
N ALA A 160 9.01 -5.79 -17.28
CA ALA A 160 10.13 -5.27 -18.07
C ALA A 160 9.97 -5.48 -19.59
N VAL A 161 9.11 -6.41 -20.01
CA VAL A 161 8.88 -6.73 -21.44
C VAL A 161 7.74 -5.91 -22.07
N SER A 162 7.08 -5.06 -21.30
CA SER A 162 5.97 -4.26 -21.82
C SER A 162 6.49 -3.18 -22.78
N GLU A 163 5.91 -3.14 -23.98
CA GLU A 163 6.16 -2.10 -24.99
C GLU A 163 5.23 -0.89 -24.83
N ASN A 164 4.28 -0.95 -23.88
CA ASN A 164 3.35 0.14 -23.62
C ASN A 164 4.04 1.25 -22.82
N ASP A 165 4.03 2.48 -23.35
CA ASP A 165 4.68 3.65 -22.74
C ASP A 165 4.23 3.90 -21.29
N GLN A 166 2.96 3.67 -20.97
CA GLN A 166 2.44 3.86 -19.61
C GLN A 166 3.03 2.82 -18.65
N HIS A 167 3.20 1.57 -19.08
CA HIS A 167 3.83 0.53 -18.27
C HIS A 167 5.33 0.78 -18.12
N ILE A 168 6.00 1.26 -19.15
CA ILE A 168 7.41 1.64 -19.06
C ILE A 168 7.59 2.77 -18.04
N ALA A 169 6.75 3.80 -18.11
CA ALA A 169 6.76 4.90 -17.14
C ALA A 169 6.45 4.42 -15.72
N LEU A 170 5.50 3.48 -15.56
CA LEU A 170 5.14 2.88 -14.29
C LEU A 170 6.32 2.07 -13.70
N ASN A 171 6.98 1.23 -14.49
CA ASN A 171 8.17 0.49 -14.07
C ASN A 171 9.25 1.43 -13.50
N LYS A 172 9.55 2.50 -14.23
CA LYS A 172 10.54 3.50 -13.80
C LYS A 172 10.12 4.21 -12.50
N ARG A 173 8.84 4.48 -12.33
CA ARG A 173 8.30 5.05 -11.10
C ARG A 173 8.40 4.08 -9.93
N ILE A 174 8.01 2.81 -10.13
CA ILE A 174 8.10 1.75 -9.10
C ILE A 174 9.55 1.62 -8.59
N ILE A 175 10.53 1.56 -9.50
CA ILE A 175 11.93 1.42 -9.11
C ILE A 175 12.42 2.65 -8.34
N LYS A 176 12.12 3.87 -8.78
CA LYS A 176 12.49 5.11 -8.07
C LYS A 176 11.87 5.18 -6.68
N ASP A 177 10.59 4.81 -6.57
CA ASP A 177 9.90 4.81 -5.28
C ASP A 177 10.49 3.73 -4.34
N ALA A 178 10.86 2.57 -4.88
CA ALA A 178 11.53 1.51 -4.14
C ALA A 178 12.96 1.90 -3.71
N GLN A 179 13.74 2.58 -4.56
CA GLN A 179 15.07 3.12 -4.19
C GLN A 179 14.94 4.09 -3.02
N PHE A 180 13.99 5.02 -3.07
CA PHE A 180 13.73 5.95 -1.99
C PHE A 180 13.35 5.24 -0.67
N LEU A 181 12.49 4.21 -0.75
CA LEU A 181 12.13 3.40 0.42
C LEU A 181 13.33 2.60 0.95
N CYS A 182 14.22 2.13 0.09
CA CYS A 182 15.47 1.46 0.49
C CYS A 182 16.37 2.39 1.30
N GLU A 183 16.50 3.65 0.89
CA GLU A 183 17.26 4.66 1.63
C GLU A 183 16.66 4.89 3.02
N LEU A 184 15.34 5.06 3.11
CA LEU A 184 14.64 5.25 4.39
C LEU A 184 14.71 4.03 5.30
N ALA A 185 14.60 2.82 4.74
CA ALA A 185 14.56 1.56 5.50
C ALA A 185 15.94 0.95 5.74
N ASN A 186 17.02 1.52 5.17
CA ASN A 186 18.35 0.90 5.11
C ASN A 186 18.28 -0.53 4.56
N ALA A 187 17.62 -0.67 3.39
CA ALA A 187 17.32 -1.96 2.75
C ALA A 187 17.99 -2.05 1.38
N LYS A 188 18.06 -3.28 0.83
CA LYS A 188 18.54 -3.55 -0.53
C LYS A 188 17.37 -3.63 -1.49
N LEU A 189 17.52 -3.04 -2.68
CA LEU A 189 16.54 -3.15 -3.74
C LEU A 189 16.80 -4.38 -4.59
N ASN A 190 15.73 -5.13 -4.87
CA ASN A 190 15.72 -6.21 -5.85
C ASN A 190 14.53 -6.02 -6.78
N LEU A 191 14.67 -6.45 -8.04
CA LEU A 191 13.59 -6.48 -9.01
C LEU A 191 13.04 -7.89 -9.15
N VAL A 192 11.74 -8.01 -9.37
CA VAL A 192 11.09 -9.25 -9.78
C VAL A 192 10.24 -9.03 -11.00
N ASN A 193 10.38 -9.92 -11.98
CA ASN A 193 9.55 -9.99 -13.17
C ASN A 193 9.00 -11.41 -13.32
N ALA A 194 7.67 -11.53 -13.43
CA ALA A 194 7.03 -12.81 -13.71
C ALA A 194 6.84 -12.99 -15.23
N TYR A 195 7.08 -14.20 -15.74
CA TYR A 195 6.76 -14.57 -17.13
C TYR A 195 5.67 -15.64 -17.15
N PRO A 196 4.78 -15.64 -18.17
CA PRO A 196 3.67 -16.58 -18.22
C PRO A 196 4.16 -17.99 -18.53
N ALA A 197 3.53 -18.99 -17.93
CA ALA A 197 3.71 -20.39 -18.29
C ALA A 197 3.32 -20.64 -19.76
N THR A 198 3.87 -21.72 -20.34
CA THR A 198 3.54 -22.12 -21.72
C THR A 198 2.03 -22.34 -21.88
N PRO A 199 1.37 -21.67 -22.85
CA PRO A 199 -0.06 -21.86 -23.08
C PRO A 199 -0.36 -23.30 -23.51
N ILE A 200 -1.08 -24.04 -22.67
CA ILE A 200 -1.42 -25.46 -22.89
C ILE A 200 -2.18 -25.67 -24.22
N ASN A 201 -3.06 -24.76 -24.57
CA ASN A 201 -3.85 -24.84 -25.81
C ASN A 201 -2.98 -24.81 -27.07
N ILE A 202 -1.94 -23.98 -27.09
CA ILE A 202 -1.01 -23.89 -28.24
C ILE A 202 -0.24 -25.20 -28.38
N ALA A 203 0.17 -25.81 -27.28
CA ALA A 203 0.89 -27.09 -27.29
C ALA A 203 0.03 -28.26 -27.81
N ILE A 204 -1.29 -28.17 -27.68
CA ILE A 204 -2.25 -29.19 -28.15
C ILE A 204 -2.60 -28.99 -29.65
N GLU A 205 -2.78 -27.72 -30.05
CA GLU A 205 -3.27 -27.38 -31.39
C GLU A 205 -2.20 -27.40 -32.47
N ILE A 206 -0.93 -27.23 -32.12
CA ILE A 206 0.19 -27.18 -33.06
C ILE A 206 1.12 -28.37 -32.82
N PRO A 207 1.05 -29.43 -33.63
CA PRO A 207 1.84 -30.66 -33.45
C PRO A 207 3.37 -30.46 -33.48
N GLU A 208 3.86 -29.42 -34.14
CA GLU A 208 5.29 -29.09 -34.25
C GLU A 208 5.76 -28.11 -33.16
N PHE A 209 4.86 -27.65 -32.29
CA PHE A 209 5.19 -26.73 -31.21
C PHE A 209 6.04 -27.44 -30.15
N ASN A 210 7.19 -26.84 -29.84
CA ASN A 210 8.08 -27.33 -28.78
C ASN A 210 7.92 -26.45 -27.53
N PRO A 211 7.18 -26.90 -26.48
CA PRO A 211 6.94 -26.12 -25.27
C PRO A 211 8.23 -25.71 -24.55
N SER A 212 9.25 -26.58 -24.54
CA SER A 212 10.51 -26.30 -23.84
C SER A 212 11.28 -25.17 -24.50
N LEU A 213 11.42 -25.21 -25.84
CA LEU A 213 12.09 -24.14 -26.60
C LEU A 213 11.35 -22.80 -26.49
N TYR A 214 10.00 -22.85 -26.48
CA TYR A 214 9.19 -21.66 -26.29
C TYR A 214 9.44 -21.05 -24.90
N ASN A 215 9.36 -21.85 -23.83
CA ASN A 215 9.55 -21.40 -22.47
C ASN A 215 10.96 -20.83 -22.24
N GLU A 216 11.99 -21.50 -22.78
CA GLU A 216 13.37 -21.00 -22.74
C GLU A 216 13.51 -19.63 -23.42
N SER A 217 12.88 -19.46 -24.59
CA SER A 217 12.93 -18.21 -25.36
C SER A 217 12.21 -17.09 -24.60
N VAL A 218 11.03 -17.36 -24.04
CA VAL A 218 10.27 -16.39 -23.22
C VAL A 218 11.08 -16.00 -22.00
N LYS A 219 11.58 -16.97 -21.23
CA LYS A 219 12.41 -16.72 -20.05
C LYS A 219 13.64 -15.89 -20.39
N LYS A 220 14.34 -16.21 -21.47
CA LYS A 220 15.53 -15.48 -21.93
C LYS A 220 15.18 -14.02 -22.24
N HIS A 221 14.09 -13.78 -22.95
CA HIS A 221 13.61 -12.42 -23.26
C HIS A 221 13.30 -11.61 -21.99
N HIS A 222 12.62 -12.23 -21.02
CA HIS A 222 12.35 -11.60 -19.72
C HIS A 222 13.62 -11.28 -18.93
N ILE A 223 14.62 -12.19 -18.96
CA ILE A 223 15.93 -11.95 -18.32
C ILE A 223 16.63 -10.75 -18.96
N GLU A 224 16.74 -10.73 -20.30
CA GLU A 224 17.41 -9.65 -21.03
C GLU A 224 16.74 -8.30 -20.79
N SER A 225 15.41 -8.25 -20.88
CA SER A 225 14.63 -7.03 -20.66
C SER A 225 14.73 -6.52 -19.22
N THR A 226 14.69 -7.44 -18.23
CA THR A 226 14.81 -7.05 -16.82
C THR A 226 16.20 -6.54 -16.48
N ASN A 227 17.25 -7.19 -17.01
CA ASN A 227 18.64 -6.76 -16.84
C ASN A 227 18.90 -5.39 -17.52
N ALA A 228 18.32 -5.15 -18.69
CA ALA A 228 18.40 -3.85 -19.36
C ALA A 228 17.76 -2.75 -18.51
N LEU A 229 16.55 -3.01 -17.97
CA LEU A 229 15.87 -2.08 -17.06
C LEU A 229 16.67 -1.85 -15.77
N ALA A 230 17.23 -2.90 -15.17
CA ALA A 230 18.05 -2.81 -13.97
C ALA A 230 19.28 -1.91 -14.18
N THR A 231 19.92 -2.02 -15.34
CA THR A 231 21.10 -1.22 -15.71
C THR A 231 20.80 0.28 -15.75
N GLU A 232 19.59 0.69 -16.17
CA GLU A 232 19.16 2.10 -16.15
C GLU A 232 19.15 2.69 -14.72
N PHE A 233 19.03 1.85 -13.69
CA PHE A 233 18.96 2.22 -12.29
C PHE A 233 20.18 1.81 -11.46
N THR A 234 21.27 1.46 -12.12
CA THR A 234 22.54 1.07 -11.48
C THR A 234 22.40 -0.18 -10.58
N LEU A 235 21.47 -1.08 -10.94
CA LEU A 235 21.30 -2.37 -10.28
C LEU A 235 22.08 -3.45 -11.03
N THR A 236 22.53 -4.49 -10.30
CA THR A 236 23.23 -5.63 -10.87
C THR A 236 22.26 -6.75 -11.26
N ASN A 237 22.72 -7.65 -12.12
CA ASN A 237 21.90 -8.81 -12.52
C ASN A 237 21.56 -9.73 -11.35
N GLU A 238 22.40 -9.77 -10.30
CA GLU A 238 22.16 -10.55 -9.09
C GLU A 238 20.95 -10.03 -8.28
N GLN A 239 20.52 -8.79 -8.56
CA GLN A 239 19.35 -8.17 -7.95
C GLN A 239 18.07 -8.40 -8.77
N CYS A 240 18.14 -9.19 -9.85
CA CYS A 240 17.02 -9.46 -10.74
C CYS A 240 16.53 -10.90 -10.56
N PHE A 241 15.26 -11.05 -10.19
CA PHE A 241 14.58 -12.33 -10.03
C PHE A 241 13.53 -12.48 -11.14
N ILE A 242 13.61 -13.60 -11.87
CA ILE A 242 12.69 -13.90 -12.97
C ILE A 242 12.02 -15.24 -12.66
N GLU A 243 10.72 -15.18 -12.40
CA GLU A 243 9.92 -16.30 -11.93
C GLU A 243 8.81 -16.64 -12.92
N GLU A 244 8.45 -17.91 -13.01
CA GLU A 244 7.28 -18.36 -13.76
C GLU A 244 6.02 -18.12 -12.91
N GLY A 245 5.00 -17.43 -13.46
CA GLY A 245 3.80 -17.02 -12.76
C GLY A 245 2.50 -17.59 -13.30
#